data_f3c7a51d59166d8d77f65c4d7049bd50
#
_entry.id   f3c7a51d59166d8d77f65c4d7049bd50
#
_cell.length_a   1.000
_cell.length_b   1.000
_cell.length_c   1.000
_cell.angle_alpha   90.00
_cell.angle_beta   90.00
_cell.angle_gamma   90.00
#
_symmetry.space_group_name_H-M   'P 1'
#
loop_
_entity.id
_entity.type
_entity.pdbx_description
1 polymer ?
#
loop_
_entity_poly.entity_id
_entity_poly.type
_entity_poly.pdbx_seq_one_letter_code
_entity_poly.pdbx_strand_id
1 'polypeptide(L)'
;KQLASSAQDILDNNKDKIEKFVSLAKVETKGLIATAEELETYGEPDFVVLNGSKSTNKKWKEQGLNSEVYTIFNLTEKMQVIGGTWYGGEMKKGLFAMINYYLPLRGMPSMHCSANKGTNGDVAIFFGLSGTGKTTLSTDPKRQLIGDDEHGWDDDGIFNFEGGCYAKTINLDPVAEPDIYGAIKRDALLENVTLDENGKIDFKDGSVTQNTRVSYPIHHIHNIVKPVSKAGHANKVIFLTADAFGVMPPVSKLTPEQTKYHFLSGFTAKLAGTERGVTEPTPTFSACFGEAFLTLHPTKYGEELVKKMEE
;
A
#
# COMPACT_ATOMS: atom_id res chain seq x y z
N LYS A 1 -26.68 -2.71 -9.79
CA LYS A 1 -27.52 -3.92 -9.58
C LYS A 1 -26.96 -5.16 -10.31
N GLN A 2 -26.52 -5.03 -11.57
CA GLN A 2 -25.99 -6.15 -12.35
C GLN A 2 -24.63 -6.68 -11.83
N LEU A 3 -23.76 -5.78 -11.33
CA LEU A 3 -22.47 -6.16 -10.69
C LEU A 3 -22.69 -6.88 -9.35
N ALA A 4 -23.71 -6.50 -8.58
CA ALA A 4 -24.02 -7.15 -7.31
C ALA A 4 -24.54 -8.59 -7.51
N SER A 5 -25.36 -8.82 -8.56
CA SER A 5 -25.82 -10.19 -8.89
C SER A 5 -24.68 -11.06 -9.38
N SER A 6 -23.74 -10.53 -10.16
CA SER A 6 -22.54 -11.25 -10.62
C SER A 6 -21.59 -11.62 -9.49
N ALA A 7 -21.45 -10.75 -8.48
CA ALA A 7 -20.66 -11.04 -7.29
C ALA A 7 -21.29 -12.17 -6.46
N GLN A 8 -22.62 -12.14 -6.29
CA GLN A 8 -23.35 -13.21 -5.59
C GLN A 8 -23.27 -14.54 -6.33
N ASP A 9 -23.41 -14.53 -7.66
CA ASP A 9 -23.25 -15.75 -8.49
C ASP A 9 -21.85 -16.37 -8.37
N ILE A 10 -20.79 -15.53 -8.26
CA ILE A 10 -19.42 -15.99 -8.06
C ILE A 10 -19.27 -16.62 -6.67
N LEU A 11 -19.82 -15.97 -5.63
CA LEU A 11 -19.80 -16.49 -4.26
C LEU A 11 -20.55 -17.83 -4.17
N ASP A 12 -21.76 -17.90 -4.71
CA ASP A 12 -22.60 -19.11 -4.65
C ASP A 12 -22.00 -20.27 -5.42
N ASN A 13 -21.41 -20.03 -6.60
CA ASN A 13 -20.76 -21.06 -7.43
C ASN A 13 -19.40 -21.54 -6.88
N ASN A 14 -18.80 -20.85 -5.92
CA ASN A 14 -17.50 -21.20 -5.34
C ASN A 14 -17.56 -21.41 -3.82
N LYS A 15 -18.75 -21.48 -3.23
CA LYS A 15 -18.95 -21.55 -1.78
C LYS A 15 -18.12 -22.66 -1.12
N ASP A 16 -18.18 -23.87 -1.65
CA ASP A 16 -17.42 -25.03 -1.10
C ASP A 16 -15.89 -24.83 -1.19
N LYS A 17 -15.42 -24.15 -2.25
CA LYS A 17 -14.00 -23.83 -2.43
C LYS A 17 -13.56 -22.70 -1.51
N ILE A 18 -14.44 -21.71 -1.30
CA ILE A 18 -14.23 -20.58 -0.40
C ILE A 18 -14.19 -21.07 1.05
N GLU A 19 -15.12 -21.93 1.47
CA GLU A 19 -15.13 -22.51 2.82
C GLU A 19 -13.87 -23.33 3.11
N LYS A 20 -13.41 -24.13 2.15
CA LYS A 20 -12.17 -24.89 2.28
C LYS A 20 -10.94 -23.98 2.32
N PHE A 21 -10.94 -22.88 1.57
CA PHE A 21 -9.86 -21.91 1.56
C PHE A 21 -9.81 -21.08 2.85
N VAL A 22 -10.96 -20.67 3.38
CA VAL A 22 -11.05 -19.96 4.67
C VAL A 22 -10.48 -20.82 5.80
N SER A 23 -10.73 -22.13 5.80
CA SER A 23 -10.15 -23.03 6.79
C SER A 23 -8.63 -23.16 6.65
N LEU A 24 -8.09 -23.17 5.43
CA LEU A 24 -6.65 -23.16 5.14
C LEU A 24 -5.99 -21.82 5.47
N ALA A 25 -6.61 -20.72 5.11
CA ALA A 25 -6.09 -19.38 5.42
C ALA A 25 -6.03 -19.11 6.93
N LYS A 26 -7.00 -19.61 7.70
CA LYS A 26 -6.95 -19.56 9.18
C LYS A 26 -5.73 -20.31 9.75
N VAL A 27 -5.23 -21.33 9.08
CA VAL A 27 -4.06 -22.10 9.52
C VAL A 27 -2.76 -21.49 9.03
N GLU A 28 -2.70 -21.00 7.80
CA GLU A 28 -1.47 -20.49 7.18
C GLU A 28 -1.15 -19.05 7.58
N THR A 29 -2.14 -18.20 7.84
CA THR A 29 -1.92 -16.82 8.31
C THR A 29 -1.54 -16.72 9.79
N LYS A 30 -1.75 -17.76 10.57
CA LYS A 30 -1.36 -17.79 11.99
C LYS A 30 0.13 -17.60 12.26
N GLY A 31 0.99 -17.78 11.28
CA GLY A 31 2.44 -17.63 11.43
C GLY A 31 3.05 -16.40 10.77
N LEU A 32 2.27 -15.58 10.05
CA LEU A 32 2.85 -14.62 9.12
C LEU A 32 2.75 -13.15 9.54
N ILE A 33 1.77 -12.76 10.36
CA ILE A 33 1.51 -11.34 10.64
C ILE A 33 1.15 -11.06 12.11
N ALA A 34 0.58 -12.01 12.83
CA ALA A 34 0.21 -11.84 14.23
C ALA A 34 0.96 -12.83 15.14
N THR A 35 1.35 -12.39 16.34
CA THR A 35 1.88 -13.27 17.38
C THR A 35 0.79 -14.18 17.94
N ALA A 36 1.17 -15.24 18.65
CA ALA A 36 0.20 -16.13 19.30
C ALA A 36 -0.69 -15.36 20.29
N GLU A 37 -0.09 -14.45 21.06
CA GLU A 37 -0.81 -13.60 22.03
C GLU A 37 -1.80 -12.65 21.33
N GLU A 38 -1.41 -12.04 20.19
CA GLU A 38 -2.31 -11.20 19.40
C GLU A 38 -3.49 -11.99 18.85
N LEU A 39 -3.26 -13.24 18.43
CA LEU A 39 -4.33 -14.11 17.94
C LEU A 39 -5.32 -14.54 19.02
N GLU A 40 -4.88 -14.71 20.27
CA GLU A 40 -5.77 -15.01 21.38
C GLU A 40 -6.75 -13.88 21.68
N THR A 41 -6.35 -12.64 21.43
CA THR A 41 -7.15 -11.43 21.67
C THR A 41 -7.80 -10.86 20.42
N TYR A 42 -7.58 -11.47 19.26
CA TYR A 42 -8.02 -10.94 17.97
C TYR A 42 -9.54 -10.79 17.85
N GLY A 43 -10.31 -11.70 18.45
CA GLY A 43 -11.77 -11.66 18.42
C GLY A 43 -12.36 -11.92 17.04
N GLU A 44 -13.57 -11.40 16.80
CA GLU A 44 -14.21 -11.44 15.48
C GLU A 44 -13.57 -10.43 14.53
N PRO A 45 -13.36 -10.79 13.25
CA PRO A 45 -12.73 -9.89 12.29
C PRO A 45 -13.64 -8.72 11.93
N ASP A 46 -13.10 -7.51 11.92
CA ASP A 46 -13.80 -6.32 11.42
C ASP A 46 -13.99 -6.34 9.89
N PHE A 47 -13.13 -7.06 9.19
CA PHE A 47 -13.16 -7.21 7.75
C PHE A 47 -12.54 -8.53 7.29
N VAL A 48 -13.12 -9.15 6.26
CA VAL A 48 -12.69 -10.46 5.76
C VAL A 48 -12.17 -10.33 4.32
N VAL A 49 -10.96 -10.83 4.07
CA VAL A 49 -10.41 -10.96 2.72
C VAL A 49 -10.37 -12.44 2.33
N LEU A 50 -11.05 -12.78 1.25
CA LEU A 50 -11.03 -14.11 0.65
C LEU A 50 -10.19 -14.06 -0.64
N ASN A 51 -9.06 -14.75 -0.65
CA ASN A 51 -8.21 -14.84 -1.83
C ASN A 51 -8.22 -16.25 -2.43
N GLY A 52 -8.84 -16.36 -3.60
CA GLY A 52 -8.90 -17.58 -4.42
C GLY A 52 -7.95 -17.49 -5.62
N SER A 53 -6.64 -17.52 -5.43
CA SER A 53 -5.63 -17.29 -6.48
C SER A 53 -5.84 -18.15 -7.74
N LYS A 54 -6.36 -19.38 -7.61
CA LYS A 54 -6.64 -20.27 -8.72
C LYS A 54 -8.05 -20.14 -9.31
N SER A 55 -8.93 -19.35 -8.67
CA SER A 55 -10.31 -19.16 -9.07
C SER A 55 -10.44 -17.96 -9.99
N THR A 56 -10.71 -18.19 -11.28
CA THR A 56 -10.93 -17.12 -12.25
C THR A 56 -12.40 -17.07 -12.67
N ASN A 57 -12.87 -15.91 -13.09
CA ASN A 57 -14.21 -15.74 -13.64
C ASN A 57 -14.25 -16.19 -15.11
N LYS A 58 -14.72 -17.40 -15.37
CA LYS A 58 -14.81 -17.94 -16.75
C LYS A 58 -15.84 -17.25 -17.63
N LYS A 59 -16.79 -16.52 -17.05
CA LYS A 59 -17.85 -15.79 -17.76
C LYS A 59 -17.54 -14.30 -17.95
N TRP A 60 -16.32 -13.88 -17.71
CA TRP A 60 -15.96 -12.45 -17.71
C TRP A 60 -16.32 -11.72 -19.02
N LYS A 61 -16.14 -12.37 -20.19
CA LYS A 61 -16.51 -11.82 -21.50
C LYS A 61 -18.00 -11.64 -21.66
N GLU A 62 -18.79 -12.67 -21.27
CA GLU A 62 -20.26 -12.65 -21.32
C GLU A 62 -20.83 -11.55 -20.41
N GLN A 63 -20.13 -11.25 -19.32
CA GLN A 63 -20.51 -10.22 -18.35
C GLN A 63 -19.97 -8.83 -18.70
N GLY A 64 -19.26 -8.67 -19.83
CA GLY A 64 -18.68 -7.40 -20.25
C GLY A 64 -17.53 -6.89 -19.37
N LEU A 65 -16.83 -7.78 -18.67
CA LEU A 65 -15.68 -7.44 -17.84
C LEU A 65 -14.39 -7.44 -18.65
N ASN A 66 -13.36 -6.73 -18.14
CA ASN A 66 -12.09 -6.57 -18.82
C ASN A 66 -11.14 -7.77 -18.65
N SER A 67 -11.35 -8.61 -17.63
CA SER A 67 -10.44 -9.70 -17.25
C SER A 67 -11.17 -10.82 -16.53
N GLU A 68 -10.61 -12.03 -16.59
CA GLU A 68 -11.03 -13.14 -15.73
C GLU A 68 -10.53 -13.02 -14.28
N VAL A 69 -9.51 -12.18 -14.05
CA VAL A 69 -9.04 -11.80 -12.72
C VAL A 69 -9.96 -10.75 -12.14
N TYR A 70 -10.29 -10.87 -10.88
CA TYR A 70 -11.24 -9.96 -10.23
C TYR A 70 -10.87 -9.63 -8.80
N THR A 71 -11.22 -8.42 -8.39
CA THR A 71 -11.26 -7.96 -7.00
C THR A 71 -12.62 -7.31 -6.75
N ILE A 72 -13.35 -7.82 -5.79
CA ILE A 72 -14.72 -7.38 -5.50
C ILE A 72 -14.81 -6.98 -4.03
N PHE A 73 -15.40 -5.82 -3.77
CA PHE A 73 -15.66 -5.32 -2.41
C PHE A 73 -17.15 -5.33 -2.12
N ASN A 74 -17.51 -5.84 -0.95
CA ASN A 74 -18.82 -5.66 -0.36
C ASN A 74 -18.65 -4.90 0.98
N LEU A 75 -18.91 -3.60 0.96
CA LEU A 75 -18.73 -2.74 2.13
C LEU A 75 -19.78 -3.01 3.22
N THR A 76 -20.96 -3.49 2.85
CA THR A 76 -22.03 -3.85 3.78
C THR A 76 -21.64 -5.09 4.58
N GLU A 77 -21.17 -6.13 3.90
CA GLU A 77 -20.73 -7.39 4.50
C GLU A 77 -19.27 -7.32 5.00
N LYS A 78 -18.62 -6.16 4.82
CA LYS A 78 -17.21 -5.95 5.20
C LYS A 78 -16.28 -7.03 4.66
N MET A 79 -16.34 -7.25 3.36
CA MET A 79 -15.64 -8.34 2.71
C MET A 79 -14.99 -7.91 1.41
N GLN A 80 -13.81 -8.48 1.13
CA GLN A 80 -13.15 -8.46 -0.18
C GLN A 80 -13.01 -9.88 -0.71
N VAL A 81 -13.33 -10.08 -1.98
CA VAL A 81 -13.10 -11.36 -2.68
C VAL A 81 -12.15 -11.13 -3.85
N ILE A 82 -11.06 -11.87 -3.86
CA ILE A 82 -10.01 -11.79 -4.88
C ILE A 82 -9.93 -13.13 -5.60
N GLY A 83 -9.81 -13.11 -6.92
CA GLY A 83 -9.62 -14.32 -7.69
C GLY A 83 -8.70 -14.16 -8.90
N GLY A 84 -7.98 -15.22 -9.23
CA GLY A 84 -7.12 -15.31 -10.42
C GLY A 84 -5.76 -14.64 -10.31
N THR A 85 -5.38 -14.13 -9.15
CA THR A 85 -4.06 -13.53 -8.93
C THR A 85 -3.34 -14.14 -7.73
N TRP A 86 -2.03 -14.23 -7.83
CA TRP A 86 -1.11 -14.64 -6.75
C TRP A 86 -0.43 -13.45 -6.07
N TYR A 87 -0.78 -12.24 -6.48
CA TYR A 87 -0.16 -11.02 -6.02
C TYR A 87 -0.73 -10.58 -4.67
N GLY A 88 0.07 -10.64 -3.61
CA GLY A 88 -0.33 -10.27 -2.24
C GLY A 88 -0.69 -8.79 -2.09
N GLY A 89 -0.19 -7.94 -2.99
CA GLY A 89 -0.53 -6.53 -3.05
C GLY A 89 -2.02 -6.25 -3.23
N GLU A 90 -2.80 -7.17 -3.83
CA GLU A 90 -4.25 -7.03 -3.94
C GLU A 90 -4.95 -7.04 -2.56
N MET A 91 -4.49 -7.90 -1.64
CA MET A 91 -5.01 -7.92 -0.27
C MET A 91 -4.65 -6.63 0.47
N LYS A 92 -3.38 -6.25 0.43
CA LYS A 92 -2.88 -5.02 1.08
C LYS A 92 -3.62 -3.78 0.58
N LYS A 93 -3.62 -3.56 -0.73
CA LYS A 93 -4.22 -2.37 -1.33
C LYS A 93 -5.74 -2.39 -1.29
N GLY A 94 -6.34 -3.56 -1.23
CA GLY A 94 -7.76 -3.71 -0.98
C GLY A 94 -8.15 -3.22 0.42
N LEU A 95 -7.42 -3.61 1.45
CA LEU A 95 -7.63 -3.11 2.80
C LEU A 95 -7.41 -1.59 2.87
N PHE A 96 -6.39 -1.07 2.19
CA PHE A 96 -6.16 0.37 2.09
C PHE A 96 -7.34 1.09 1.43
N ALA A 97 -7.89 0.58 0.32
CA ALA A 97 -9.08 1.15 -0.31
C ALA A 97 -10.31 1.16 0.63
N MET A 98 -10.44 0.12 1.46
CA MET A 98 -11.47 0.08 2.51
C MET A 98 -11.27 1.15 3.58
N ILE A 99 -10.06 1.32 4.07
CA ILE A 99 -9.71 2.35 5.05
C ILE A 99 -9.95 3.74 4.44
N ASN A 100 -9.63 3.95 3.16
CA ASN A 100 -9.93 5.16 2.40
C ASN A 100 -11.43 5.46 2.27
N TYR A 101 -12.30 4.49 2.48
CA TYR A 101 -13.73 4.72 2.60
C TYR A 101 -14.13 5.17 4.01
N TYR A 102 -13.71 4.43 5.03
CA TYR A 102 -14.21 4.64 6.38
C TYR A 102 -13.61 5.84 7.11
N LEU A 103 -12.30 6.08 6.99
CA LEU A 103 -11.64 7.14 7.76
C LEU A 103 -12.06 8.55 7.35
N PRO A 104 -12.15 8.92 6.04
CA PRO A 104 -12.60 10.26 5.69
C PRO A 104 -14.05 10.55 6.07
N LEU A 105 -14.90 9.52 6.15
CA LEU A 105 -16.28 9.67 6.65
C LEU A 105 -16.34 9.96 8.16
N ARG A 106 -15.25 9.68 8.88
CA ARG A 106 -15.08 9.99 10.30
C ARG A 106 -14.25 11.25 10.55
N GLY A 107 -13.93 12.01 9.50
CA GLY A 107 -13.12 13.23 9.59
C GLY A 107 -11.63 12.98 9.80
N MET A 108 -11.13 11.80 9.46
CA MET A 108 -9.71 11.45 9.56
C MET A 108 -9.10 11.30 8.17
N PRO A 109 -8.03 12.04 7.82
CA PRO A 109 -7.29 11.81 6.59
C PRO A 109 -6.76 10.38 6.51
N SER A 110 -6.98 9.73 5.37
CA SER A 110 -6.33 8.48 4.98
C SER A 110 -5.45 8.77 3.78
N MET A 111 -4.17 8.41 3.84
CA MET A 111 -3.13 8.96 2.97
C MET A 111 -2.22 7.86 2.42
N HIS A 112 -2.01 7.86 1.10
CA HIS A 112 -0.97 7.09 0.44
C HIS A 112 0.33 7.89 0.52
N CYS A 113 1.03 7.76 1.62
CA CYS A 113 2.26 8.49 1.90
C CYS A 113 3.18 7.68 2.79
N SER A 114 4.48 7.95 2.75
CA SER A 114 5.41 7.53 3.80
C SER A 114 5.54 8.61 4.87
N ALA A 115 6.02 8.24 6.06
CA ALA A 115 6.15 9.17 7.17
C ALA A 115 7.38 8.86 8.05
N ASN A 116 8.04 9.91 8.54
CA ASN A 116 9.15 9.80 9.48
C ASN A 116 9.17 10.92 10.51
N LYS A 117 9.92 10.69 11.59
CA LYS A 117 10.10 11.61 12.71
C LYS A 117 11.59 11.96 12.85
N GLY A 118 11.90 13.25 12.88
CA GLY A 118 13.23 13.76 13.15
C GLY A 118 13.60 13.73 14.62
N THR A 119 14.90 13.94 14.91
CA THR A 119 15.45 13.97 16.27
C THR A 119 14.87 15.06 17.17
N ASN A 120 14.40 16.16 16.55
CA ASN A 120 13.74 17.28 17.24
C ASN A 120 12.23 17.06 17.45
N GLY A 121 11.72 15.86 17.10
CA GLY A 121 10.30 15.53 17.22
C GLY A 121 9.44 15.98 16.03
N ASP A 122 10.03 16.62 15.02
CA ASP A 122 9.34 17.04 13.81
C ASP A 122 8.92 15.84 12.96
N VAL A 123 7.70 15.86 12.44
CA VAL A 123 7.12 14.80 11.63
C VAL A 123 6.95 15.27 10.19
N ALA A 124 7.43 14.46 9.24
CA ALA A 124 7.27 14.71 7.83
C ALA A 124 6.49 13.56 7.16
N ILE A 125 5.58 13.93 6.26
CA ILE A 125 4.86 13.00 5.40
C ILE A 125 5.21 13.26 3.93
N PHE A 126 5.37 12.17 3.15
CA PHE A 126 5.85 12.23 1.77
C PHE A 126 4.84 11.56 0.86
N PHE A 127 4.21 12.35 0.00
CA PHE A 127 3.34 11.86 -1.06
C PHE A 127 4.12 11.66 -2.36
N GLY A 128 3.68 10.73 -3.18
CA GLY A 128 4.25 10.46 -4.49
C GLY A 128 3.84 9.10 -5.01
N LEU A 129 3.96 8.89 -6.31
CA LEU A 129 3.71 7.58 -6.93
C LEU A 129 4.88 6.61 -6.71
N SER A 130 4.69 5.36 -7.13
CA SER A 130 5.75 4.35 -7.11
C SER A 130 6.99 4.83 -7.85
N GLY A 131 8.16 4.65 -7.26
CA GLY A 131 9.45 5.05 -7.87
C GLY A 131 9.84 6.52 -7.68
N THR A 132 8.98 7.39 -7.14
CA THR A 132 9.31 8.82 -6.92
C THR A 132 10.22 9.07 -5.72
N GLY A 133 10.54 8.03 -4.95
CA GLY A 133 11.47 8.11 -3.84
C GLY A 133 10.84 8.24 -2.45
N LYS A 134 9.53 7.97 -2.29
CA LYS A 134 8.87 8.00 -0.96
C LYS A 134 9.65 7.20 0.09
N THR A 135 9.86 5.93 -0.17
CA THR A 135 10.55 5.03 0.76
C THR A 135 11.99 5.49 0.99
N THR A 136 12.72 5.79 -0.08
CA THR A 136 14.13 6.22 0.01
C THR A 136 14.31 7.47 0.88
N LEU A 137 13.43 8.46 0.74
CA LEU A 137 13.52 9.71 1.51
C LEU A 137 13.00 9.56 2.95
N SER A 138 12.01 8.69 3.17
CA SER A 138 11.47 8.45 4.51
C SER A 138 12.37 7.58 5.38
N THR A 139 13.24 6.75 4.77
CA THR A 139 14.20 5.89 5.47
C THR A 139 15.56 6.56 5.71
N ASP A 140 15.62 7.89 5.77
CA ASP A 140 16.83 8.63 6.17
C ASP A 140 17.35 8.11 7.52
N PRO A 141 18.62 7.68 7.62
CA PRO A 141 19.19 7.13 8.87
C PRO A 141 19.20 8.10 10.04
N LYS A 142 19.03 9.41 9.81
CA LYS A 142 18.90 10.45 10.83
C LYS A 142 17.45 10.66 11.32
N ARG A 143 16.49 9.99 10.72
CA ARG A 143 15.07 10.13 11.05
C ARG A 143 14.46 8.75 11.28
N GLN A 144 13.58 8.64 12.26
CA GLN A 144 12.92 7.39 12.61
C GLN A 144 11.73 7.14 11.70
N LEU A 145 11.64 5.99 11.07
CA LEU A 145 10.52 5.62 10.21
C LEU A 145 9.24 5.42 11.06
N ILE A 146 8.12 5.99 10.63
CA ILE A 146 6.78 5.71 11.14
C ILE A 146 6.15 4.60 10.30
N GLY A 147 6.22 4.72 8.98
CA GLY A 147 5.81 3.75 7.98
C GLY A 147 6.18 4.22 6.57
N ASP A 148 6.16 3.30 5.60
CA ASP A 148 6.69 3.59 4.27
C ASP A 148 5.63 3.86 3.20
N ASP A 149 4.31 3.59 3.47
CA ASP A 149 3.33 3.61 2.39
C ASP A 149 1.93 4.12 2.76
N GLU A 150 1.37 3.78 3.93
CA GLU A 150 -0.06 4.01 4.23
C GLU A 150 -0.27 4.54 5.65
N HIS A 151 -0.82 5.76 5.77
CA HIS A 151 -0.97 6.44 7.06
C HIS A 151 -2.34 7.10 7.23
N GLY A 152 -2.76 7.23 8.49
CA GLY A 152 -3.84 8.09 8.93
C GLY A 152 -3.31 9.28 9.74
N TRP A 153 -4.18 10.28 9.91
CA TRP A 153 -3.91 11.44 10.75
C TRP A 153 -5.12 11.71 11.65
N ASP A 154 -5.01 11.32 12.90
CA ASP A 154 -6.05 11.52 13.91
C ASP A 154 -5.77 12.77 14.79
N ASP A 155 -6.45 12.88 15.91
CA ASP A 155 -6.28 13.99 16.84
C ASP A 155 -4.99 13.89 17.68
N ASP A 156 -4.35 12.73 17.71
CA ASP A 156 -3.07 12.50 18.40
C ASP A 156 -1.86 12.62 17.45
N GLY A 157 -2.08 12.59 16.13
CA GLY A 157 -1.05 12.74 15.10
C GLY A 157 -1.09 11.67 14.00
N ILE A 158 0.09 11.39 13.45
CA ILE A 158 0.27 10.43 12.35
C ILE A 158 0.36 9.00 12.89
N PHE A 159 -0.35 8.08 12.26
CA PHE A 159 -0.25 6.65 12.55
C PHE A 159 -0.20 5.82 11.27
N ASN A 160 0.58 4.74 11.32
CA ASN A 160 0.73 3.79 10.24
C ASN A 160 -0.38 2.72 10.32
N PHE A 161 -0.95 2.34 9.19
CA PHE A 161 -1.95 1.25 9.12
C PHE A 161 -1.32 -0.14 9.15
N GLU A 162 -0.05 -0.22 8.80
CA GLU A 162 0.62 -1.48 8.50
C GLU A 162 1.44 -1.99 9.69
N GLY A 163 1.34 -3.29 9.96
CA GLY A 163 2.22 -3.98 10.90
C GLY A 163 3.58 -4.35 10.33
N GLY A 164 3.86 -4.00 9.08
CA GLY A 164 5.07 -4.31 8.34
C GLY A 164 5.25 -3.46 7.12
N CYS A 165 6.18 -3.86 6.26
CA CYS A 165 6.44 -3.23 4.98
C CYS A 165 6.31 -4.27 3.85
N TYR A 166 5.96 -3.80 2.66
CA TYR A 166 5.85 -4.60 1.44
C TYR A 166 6.66 -3.95 0.33
N ALA A 167 7.96 -4.25 0.31
CA ALA A 167 8.94 -3.59 -0.52
C ALA A 167 9.20 -4.33 -1.84
N LYS A 168 9.59 -3.59 -2.88
CA LYS A 168 10.09 -4.12 -4.14
C LYS A 168 11.54 -4.59 -3.96
N THR A 169 11.89 -5.74 -4.54
CA THR A 169 13.22 -6.35 -4.35
C THR A 169 14.02 -6.54 -5.63
N ILE A 170 13.42 -6.30 -6.81
CA ILE A 170 14.20 -6.38 -8.06
C ILE A 170 15.34 -5.35 -8.06
N ASN A 171 16.57 -5.83 -8.31
CA ASN A 171 17.80 -5.05 -8.23
C ASN A 171 18.07 -4.42 -6.85
N LEU A 172 17.54 -5.00 -5.78
CA LEU A 172 17.78 -4.51 -4.42
C LEU A 172 19.30 -4.48 -4.12
N ASP A 173 19.79 -3.30 -3.77
CA ASP A 173 21.19 -3.05 -3.49
C ASP A 173 21.39 -2.78 -1.99
N PRO A 174 22.26 -3.54 -1.30
CA PRO A 174 22.47 -3.39 0.14
C PRO A 174 23.09 -2.06 0.56
N VAL A 175 23.71 -1.34 -0.38
CA VAL A 175 24.33 -0.04 -0.11
C VAL A 175 23.33 1.10 -0.33
N ALA A 176 22.51 0.99 -1.39
CA ALA A 176 21.50 2.00 -1.70
C ALA A 176 20.26 1.90 -0.79
N GLU A 177 19.89 0.67 -0.40
CA GLU A 177 18.67 0.40 0.38
C GLU A 177 18.96 -0.54 1.57
N PRO A 178 19.85 -0.11 2.50
CA PRO A 178 20.35 -0.96 3.59
C PRO A 178 19.25 -1.39 4.57
N ASP A 179 18.23 -0.57 4.79
CA ASP A 179 17.12 -0.89 5.72
C ASP A 179 16.24 -2.01 5.18
N ILE A 180 15.89 -1.95 3.88
CA ILE A 180 15.11 -3.02 3.23
C ILE A 180 15.92 -4.29 3.19
N TYR A 181 17.18 -4.22 2.75
CA TYR A 181 18.06 -5.38 2.69
C TYR A 181 18.27 -6.02 4.06
N GLY A 182 18.52 -5.22 5.08
CA GLY A 182 18.71 -5.67 6.47
C GLY A 182 17.43 -6.22 7.13
N ALA A 183 16.25 -5.87 6.62
CA ALA A 183 14.98 -6.39 7.11
C ALA A 183 14.63 -7.77 6.52
N ILE A 184 15.32 -8.21 5.45
CA ILE A 184 15.12 -9.53 4.84
C ILE A 184 15.87 -10.57 5.67
N LYS A 185 15.19 -11.13 6.64
CA LYS A 185 15.67 -12.17 7.55
C LYS A 185 14.55 -13.15 7.85
N ARG A 186 14.76 -14.08 8.77
CA ARG A 186 13.74 -15.03 9.16
C ARG A 186 12.41 -14.32 9.47
N ASP A 187 11.30 -14.92 9.05
CA ASP A 187 9.93 -14.43 9.14
C ASP A 187 9.58 -13.30 8.13
N ALA A 188 10.48 -12.99 7.17
CA ALA A 188 10.14 -12.23 5.98
C ALA A 188 9.61 -13.16 4.87
N LEU A 189 8.58 -12.70 4.17
CA LEU A 189 7.98 -13.42 3.03
C LEU A 189 8.49 -12.87 1.72
N LEU A 190 9.04 -13.74 0.90
CA LEU A 190 9.46 -13.43 -0.47
C LEU A 190 8.36 -13.82 -1.47
N GLU A 191 8.02 -12.91 -2.36
CA GLU A 191 7.03 -13.12 -3.42
C GLU A 191 7.67 -12.93 -4.79
N ASN A 192 7.55 -13.96 -5.64
CA ASN A 192 8.16 -14.02 -6.99
C ASN A 192 9.69 -13.89 -7.00
N VAL A 193 10.34 -14.12 -5.90
CA VAL A 193 11.80 -14.08 -5.75
C VAL A 193 12.36 -15.48 -5.95
N THR A 194 13.41 -15.60 -6.75
CA THR A 194 14.10 -16.87 -7.00
C THR A 194 15.31 -17.04 -6.08
N LEU A 195 15.69 -18.30 -5.90
CA LEU A 195 16.88 -18.67 -5.16
C LEU A 195 17.89 -19.31 -6.15
N ASP A 196 19.18 -19.07 -5.93
CA ASP A 196 20.23 -19.76 -6.65
C ASP A 196 20.37 -21.23 -6.18
N GLU A 197 21.29 -21.97 -6.81
CA GLU A 197 21.58 -23.40 -6.49
C GLU A 197 21.99 -23.62 -5.03
N ASN A 198 22.50 -22.60 -4.35
CA ASN A 198 22.91 -22.63 -2.95
C ASN A 198 21.81 -22.15 -1.98
N GLY A 199 20.61 -21.84 -2.49
CA GLY A 199 19.51 -21.30 -1.71
C GLY A 199 19.67 -19.82 -1.34
N LYS A 200 20.54 -19.08 -2.02
CA LYS A 200 20.72 -17.65 -1.84
C LYS A 200 19.76 -16.89 -2.75
N ILE A 201 19.21 -15.79 -2.24
CA ILE A 201 18.29 -14.93 -2.99
C ILE A 201 19.01 -14.26 -4.16
N ASP A 202 18.44 -14.35 -5.36
CA ASP A 202 18.87 -13.60 -6.52
C ASP A 202 17.92 -12.40 -6.78
N PHE A 203 18.31 -11.23 -6.30
CA PHE A 203 17.54 -10.01 -6.50
C PHE A 203 17.59 -9.45 -7.93
N LYS A 204 18.43 -10.01 -8.81
CA LYS A 204 18.54 -9.58 -10.21
C LYS A 204 17.66 -10.42 -11.13
N ASP A 205 17.24 -11.59 -10.67
CA ASP A 205 16.42 -12.47 -11.46
C ASP A 205 14.98 -11.96 -11.57
N GLY A 206 14.58 -11.54 -12.77
CA GLY A 206 13.23 -11.17 -13.14
C GLY A 206 12.52 -12.21 -14.02
N SER A 207 12.98 -13.45 -14.05
CA SER A 207 12.45 -14.52 -14.94
C SER A 207 10.99 -14.84 -14.64
N VAL A 208 10.57 -14.78 -13.39
CA VAL A 208 9.14 -14.94 -13.00
C VAL A 208 8.38 -13.65 -13.29
N THR A 209 8.87 -12.52 -12.80
CA THR A 209 8.37 -11.16 -13.04
C THR A 209 9.36 -10.14 -12.48
N GLN A 210 9.38 -8.94 -13.03
CA GLN A 210 10.11 -7.81 -12.44
C GLN A 210 9.44 -7.24 -11.19
N ASN A 211 8.22 -7.69 -10.86
CA ASN A 211 7.50 -7.31 -9.65
C ASN A 211 7.77 -8.29 -8.50
N THR A 212 9.04 -8.45 -8.18
CA THR A 212 9.49 -9.21 -7.00
C THR A 212 9.28 -8.39 -5.74
N ARG A 213 8.81 -9.03 -4.66
CA ARG A 213 8.48 -8.35 -3.40
C ARG A 213 9.01 -9.10 -2.19
N VAL A 214 9.16 -8.36 -1.11
CA VAL A 214 9.31 -8.90 0.24
C VAL A 214 8.33 -8.23 1.18
N SER A 215 7.67 -9.03 2.00
CA SER A 215 6.91 -8.56 3.16
C SER A 215 7.67 -8.91 4.43
N TYR A 216 7.86 -7.95 5.32
CA TYR A 216 8.51 -8.15 6.61
C TYR A 216 7.84 -7.34 7.71
N PRO A 217 7.85 -7.85 8.96
CA PRO A 217 7.30 -7.12 10.11
C PRO A 217 8.02 -5.80 10.35
N ILE A 218 7.31 -4.79 10.82
CA ILE A 218 7.85 -3.44 11.03
C ILE A 218 9.05 -3.41 12.00
N HIS A 219 9.08 -4.33 12.97
CA HIS A 219 10.16 -4.45 13.95
C HIS A 219 11.48 -5.02 13.37
N HIS A 220 11.47 -5.49 12.10
CA HIS A 220 12.71 -5.82 11.40
C HIS A 220 13.51 -4.58 11.01
N ILE A 221 12.88 -3.41 10.93
CA ILE A 221 13.55 -2.13 10.68
C ILE A 221 14.23 -1.67 11.95
N HIS A 222 15.51 -1.33 11.84
CA HIS A 222 16.30 -0.91 12.98
C HIS A 222 15.93 0.48 13.49
N ASN A 223 15.71 1.43 12.58
CA ASN A 223 15.47 2.83 12.90
C ASN A 223 13.96 3.17 12.86
N ILE A 224 13.16 2.46 13.68
CA ILE A 224 11.71 2.67 13.80
C ILE A 224 11.37 3.60 14.96
N VAL A 225 10.32 4.40 14.79
CA VAL A 225 9.81 5.31 15.82
C VAL A 225 9.34 4.57 17.08
N LYS A 226 9.45 5.21 18.24
CA LYS A 226 8.88 4.73 19.50
C LYS A 226 7.89 5.77 20.06
N PRO A 227 6.62 5.41 20.41
CA PRO A 227 5.99 4.08 20.21
C PRO A 227 5.89 3.71 18.74
N VAL A 228 5.88 2.40 18.47
CA VAL A 228 5.88 1.88 17.09
C VAL A 228 4.65 2.36 16.33
N SER A 229 4.85 2.74 15.06
CA SER A 229 3.79 3.14 14.12
C SER A 229 3.01 4.41 14.49
N LYS A 230 3.49 5.22 15.45
CA LYS A 230 2.82 6.48 15.86
C LYS A 230 3.82 7.61 16.08
N ALA A 231 3.38 8.84 15.77
CA ALA A 231 4.09 10.07 16.11
C ALA A 231 3.09 11.22 16.26
N GLY A 232 3.56 12.41 16.68
CA GLY A 232 2.74 13.61 16.74
C GLY A 232 2.29 14.11 15.36
N HIS A 233 1.69 15.28 15.33
CA HIS A 233 1.19 15.90 14.09
C HIS A 233 2.31 16.19 13.10
N ALA A 234 2.01 16.00 11.80
CA ALA A 234 2.93 16.36 10.74
C ALA A 234 3.04 17.88 10.62
N ASN A 235 4.28 18.39 10.64
CA ASN A 235 4.60 19.78 10.41
C ASN A 235 5.30 20.02 9.07
N LYS A 236 5.50 18.97 8.29
CA LYS A 236 6.03 19.01 6.93
C LYS A 236 5.26 18.05 6.04
N VAL A 237 4.66 18.60 4.99
CA VAL A 237 3.97 17.85 3.92
C VAL A 237 4.78 18.03 2.64
N ILE A 238 5.25 16.93 2.07
CA ILE A 238 6.18 16.93 0.94
C ILE A 238 5.53 16.16 -0.21
N PHE A 239 5.42 16.80 -1.37
CA PHE A 239 4.99 16.14 -2.61
C PHE A 239 6.21 15.82 -3.46
N LEU A 240 6.42 14.55 -3.75
CA LEU A 240 7.47 14.07 -4.62
C LEU A 240 6.91 13.93 -6.03
N THR A 241 7.38 14.78 -6.91
CA THR A 241 6.90 14.85 -8.29
C THR A 241 8.05 14.54 -9.24
N ALA A 242 7.87 13.51 -10.08
CA ALA A 242 8.77 13.30 -11.22
C ALA A 242 8.36 14.23 -12.35
N ASP A 243 9.30 15.03 -12.84
CA ASP A 243 9.08 16.00 -13.91
C ASP A 243 9.59 15.44 -15.23
N ALA A 244 8.68 14.89 -16.03
CA ALA A 244 9.02 14.32 -17.36
C ALA A 244 9.41 15.39 -18.39
N PHE A 245 9.09 16.66 -18.15
CA PHE A 245 9.36 17.75 -19.11
C PHE A 245 10.54 18.64 -18.69
N GLY A 246 11.03 18.53 -17.46
CA GLY A 246 12.11 19.36 -16.93
C GLY A 246 11.72 20.83 -16.75
N VAL A 247 10.47 21.12 -16.44
CA VAL A 247 9.92 22.48 -16.35
C VAL A 247 9.72 22.98 -14.92
N MET A 248 9.70 22.09 -13.94
CA MET A 248 9.51 22.45 -12.54
C MET A 248 10.85 22.75 -11.85
N PRO A 249 10.87 23.69 -10.90
CA PRO A 249 12.05 23.88 -10.06
C PRO A 249 12.30 22.65 -9.17
N PRO A 250 13.57 22.36 -8.82
CA PRO A 250 13.91 21.19 -8.00
C PRO A 250 13.20 21.15 -6.65
N VAL A 251 12.93 22.32 -6.05
CA VAL A 251 12.19 22.47 -4.78
C VAL A 251 11.36 23.74 -4.83
N SER A 252 10.11 23.64 -4.37
CA SER A 252 9.20 24.78 -4.24
C SER A 252 8.48 24.73 -2.90
N LYS A 253 8.30 25.89 -2.27
CA LYS A 253 7.36 26.04 -1.16
C LYS A 253 6.01 26.47 -1.72
N LEU A 254 4.96 25.69 -1.41
CA LEU A 254 3.61 25.93 -1.88
C LEU A 254 2.82 26.79 -0.87
N THR A 255 1.87 27.59 -1.38
CA THR A 255 0.81 28.19 -0.56
C THR A 255 -0.23 27.15 -0.18
N PRO A 256 -1.16 27.39 0.77
CA PRO A 256 -2.25 26.47 1.08
C PRO A 256 -3.10 26.11 -0.15
N GLU A 257 -3.42 27.08 -0.99
CA GLU A 257 -4.20 26.88 -2.23
C GLU A 257 -3.43 26.02 -3.25
N GLN A 258 -2.15 26.30 -3.43
CA GLN A 258 -1.27 25.50 -4.28
C GLN A 258 -1.12 24.09 -3.74
N THR A 259 -1.01 23.93 -2.42
CA THR A 259 -0.96 22.61 -1.76
C THR A 259 -2.21 21.80 -2.05
N LYS A 260 -3.40 22.41 -1.85
CA LYS A 260 -4.67 21.76 -2.15
C LYS A 260 -4.77 21.36 -3.64
N TYR A 261 -4.43 22.28 -4.54
CA TYR A 261 -4.47 22.03 -5.99
C TYR A 261 -3.52 20.92 -6.37
N HIS A 262 -2.27 20.95 -5.89
CA HIS A 262 -1.26 19.96 -6.22
C HIS A 262 -1.59 18.58 -5.67
N PHE A 263 -2.12 18.52 -4.45
CA PHE A 263 -2.61 17.28 -3.86
C PHE A 263 -3.78 16.67 -4.65
N LEU A 264 -4.78 17.49 -4.98
CA LEU A 264 -5.95 17.01 -5.72
C LEU A 264 -5.63 16.60 -7.15
N SER A 265 -4.72 17.30 -7.83
CA SER A 265 -4.27 16.94 -9.18
C SER A 265 -3.34 15.73 -9.17
N GLY A 266 -2.47 15.63 -8.17
CA GLY A 266 -1.45 14.58 -8.07
C GLY A 266 -0.56 14.51 -9.31
N PHE A 267 -0.17 15.68 -9.87
CA PHE A 267 0.68 15.74 -11.05
C PHE A 267 2.06 15.16 -10.78
N THR A 268 2.48 14.23 -11.63
CA THR A 268 3.80 13.59 -11.58
C THR A 268 4.10 12.88 -12.90
N ALA A 269 5.09 12.02 -12.93
CA ALA A 269 5.31 11.09 -14.04
C ALA A 269 5.38 9.65 -13.54
N LYS A 270 4.87 8.72 -14.34
CA LYS A 270 5.17 7.30 -14.20
C LYS A 270 6.59 7.07 -14.65
N LEU A 271 7.36 6.35 -13.86
CA LEU A 271 8.76 6.04 -14.15
C LEU A 271 8.90 4.66 -14.80
N ALA A 272 9.92 4.49 -15.61
CA ALA A 272 10.22 3.21 -16.25
C ALA A 272 10.28 2.06 -15.23
N GLY A 273 9.65 0.93 -15.57
CA GLY A 273 9.63 -0.26 -14.72
C GLY A 273 8.74 -0.18 -13.46
N THR A 274 7.96 0.90 -13.27
CA THR A 274 7.01 1.01 -12.14
C THR A 274 5.66 0.38 -12.44
N GLU A 275 5.24 0.39 -13.71
CA GLU A 275 4.03 -0.24 -14.21
C GLU A 275 4.32 -1.01 -15.51
N ARG A 276 3.48 -2.00 -15.81
CA ARG A 276 3.62 -2.80 -17.04
C ARG A 276 3.45 -1.91 -18.28
N GLY A 277 4.43 -1.94 -19.17
CA GLY A 277 4.42 -1.18 -20.43
C GLY A 277 4.95 0.25 -20.32
N VAL A 278 5.35 0.72 -19.15
CA VAL A 278 6.01 2.02 -18.97
C VAL A 278 7.52 1.84 -19.11
N THR A 279 8.08 2.31 -20.22
CA THR A 279 9.50 2.22 -20.55
C THR A 279 10.24 3.55 -20.43
N GLU A 280 9.50 4.66 -20.43
CA GLU A 280 10.02 6.03 -20.33
C GLU A 280 9.17 6.85 -19.35
N PRO A 281 9.72 7.93 -18.75
CA PRO A 281 8.95 8.82 -17.90
C PRO A 281 7.74 9.39 -18.66
N THR A 282 6.54 9.11 -18.19
CA THR A 282 5.29 9.52 -18.83
C THR A 282 4.49 10.40 -17.87
N PRO A 283 4.18 11.66 -18.27
CA PRO A 283 3.38 12.56 -17.42
C PRO A 283 2.04 11.93 -17.07
N THR A 284 1.63 12.11 -15.83
CA THR A 284 0.37 11.54 -15.32
C THR A 284 -0.22 12.42 -14.23
N PHE A 285 -1.52 12.22 -14.01
CA PHE A 285 -2.22 12.73 -12.85
C PHE A 285 -2.70 11.53 -12.04
N SER A 286 -2.60 11.63 -10.72
CA SER A 286 -3.13 10.63 -9.80
C SER A 286 -3.68 11.36 -8.59
N ALA A 287 -4.98 11.60 -8.58
CA ALA A 287 -5.64 12.36 -7.52
C ALA A 287 -5.20 11.91 -6.13
N CYS A 288 -4.80 12.85 -5.29
CA CYS A 288 -4.29 12.61 -3.94
C CYS A 288 -3.07 11.66 -3.90
N PHE A 289 -2.33 11.50 -4.99
CA PHE A 289 -1.24 10.54 -5.19
C PHE A 289 -1.62 9.09 -4.92
N GLY A 290 -2.92 8.77 -5.02
CA GLY A 290 -3.46 7.45 -4.72
C GLY A 290 -4.79 7.16 -5.44
N GLU A 291 -5.04 7.73 -6.62
CA GLU A 291 -6.31 7.66 -7.34
C GLU A 291 -6.90 6.24 -7.44
N ALA A 292 -6.05 5.25 -7.70
CA ALA A 292 -6.45 3.85 -7.80
C ALA A 292 -7.08 3.27 -6.51
N PHE A 293 -6.87 3.92 -5.37
CA PHE A 293 -7.33 3.47 -4.05
C PHE A 293 -8.42 4.36 -3.46
N LEU A 294 -8.82 5.43 -4.15
CA LEU A 294 -9.86 6.33 -3.69
C LEU A 294 -11.23 5.71 -3.92
N THR A 295 -12.02 5.66 -2.87
CA THR A 295 -13.39 5.14 -2.87
C THR A 295 -14.45 6.23 -2.75
N LEU A 296 -14.04 7.44 -2.37
CA LEU A 296 -14.83 8.66 -2.31
C LEU A 296 -14.30 9.66 -3.34
N HIS A 297 -15.02 10.77 -3.55
CA HIS A 297 -14.56 11.82 -4.43
C HIS A 297 -13.26 12.46 -3.89
N PRO A 298 -12.23 12.73 -4.74
CA PRO A 298 -10.93 13.25 -4.30
C PRO A 298 -10.99 14.48 -3.40
N THR A 299 -11.98 15.36 -3.60
CA THR A 299 -12.16 16.57 -2.77
C THR A 299 -12.34 16.26 -1.29
N LYS A 300 -12.96 15.11 -0.95
CA LYS A 300 -13.14 14.70 0.44
C LYS A 300 -11.80 14.49 1.14
N TYR A 301 -10.85 13.83 0.47
CA TYR A 301 -9.50 13.63 0.99
C TYR A 301 -8.70 14.93 1.09
N GLY A 302 -8.85 15.81 0.10
CA GLY A 302 -8.20 17.13 0.09
C GLY A 302 -8.71 18.04 1.20
N GLU A 303 -9.99 18.02 1.49
CA GLU A 303 -10.59 18.79 2.59
C GLU A 303 -10.08 18.33 3.95
N GLU A 304 -10.04 17.01 4.19
CA GLU A 304 -9.55 16.46 5.46
C GLU A 304 -8.04 16.74 5.66
N LEU A 305 -7.23 16.64 4.60
CA LEU A 305 -5.80 16.95 4.69
C LEU A 305 -5.57 18.43 5.01
N VAL A 306 -6.23 19.34 4.28
CA VAL A 306 -6.08 20.79 4.50
C VAL A 306 -6.54 21.18 5.90
N LYS A 307 -7.65 20.64 6.37
CA LYS A 307 -8.13 20.86 7.73
C LYS A 307 -7.07 20.49 8.78
N LYS A 308 -6.42 19.32 8.66
CA LYS A 308 -5.36 18.89 9.58
C LYS A 308 -4.07 19.73 9.46
N MET A 309 -3.82 20.33 8.32
CA MET A 309 -2.68 21.23 8.14
C MET A 309 -2.92 22.63 8.74
N GLU A 310 -4.17 23.04 8.91
CA GLU A 310 -4.58 24.35 9.49
C GLU A 310 -4.72 24.28 11.02
N GLU A 311 -4.97 23.08 11.60
CA GLU A 311 -4.96 22.79 13.04
C GLU A 311 -3.52 22.82 13.61
#